data_9c169bd88ea10b3eedb78a22cacec9b5
#
_entry.id   9c169bd88ea10b3eedb78a22cacec9b5
#
_cell.length_a   1.000
_cell.length_b   1.000
_cell.length_c   1.000
_cell.angle_alpha   90.00
_cell.angle_beta   90.00
_cell.angle_gamma   90.00
#
_symmetry.space_group_name_H-M   'P 1'
#
loop_
_entity.id
_entity.type
_entity.pdbx_description
1 polymer ?
#
loop_
_entity_poly.entity_id
_entity_poly.type
_entity_poly.pdbx_seq_one_letter_code
_entity_poly.pdbx_strand_id
1 'polypeptide(L)'
;MEQRIKGTTGLLALIGSPVGHSGSPDMYNFCFRYHNLDYSYMAFDIKEDQVPAALDAMRLFKMRGCNVTMPCKTAAAQNMDELSPAARIIGAVNTIVNENGKLIGHMTDGIGFVENLRDHGVDVKGKKLVILGAGGAATAIQVQCALDGATAISIFNPDDPFLNRAKDTAAKLKNEVPDCNVQVFCLDDQERLKEEIAKADILVNGTLVGMKPHEDLSPITDKSVFRSDLIVCDVVYNPEETKLLREAKEAGCAKTIGGKGMLLWQGVAAYKLYTGLDMPVEEYKKYQAENQK
;
A
#
# COMPACT_ATOMS: atom_id res chain seq x y z
N MET A 1 28.32 -8.64 9.73
CA MET A 1 29.43 -7.94 9.01
C MET A 1 29.07 -6.47 8.86
N GLU A 2 29.98 -5.57 9.18
CA GLU A 2 29.78 -4.13 9.01
C GLU A 2 29.83 -3.80 7.50
N GLN A 3 28.79 -3.13 6.99
CA GLN A 3 28.77 -2.72 5.60
C GLN A 3 29.73 -1.56 5.40
N ARG A 4 30.80 -1.76 4.64
CA ARG A 4 31.72 -0.67 4.29
C ARG A 4 31.22 0.05 3.04
N ILE A 5 30.90 1.33 3.17
CA ILE A 5 30.59 2.21 2.02
C ILE A 5 31.86 2.47 1.23
N LYS A 6 31.82 2.27 -0.08
CA LYS A 6 32.93 2.45 -1.02
C LYS A 6 32.50 3.45 -2.10
N GLY A 7 33.42 3.85 -2.96
CA GLY A 7 33.12 4.67 -4.14
C GLY A 7 32.25 3.97 -5.20
N THR A 8 32.10 2.65 -5.09
CA THR A 8 31.25 1.82 -5.97
C THR A 8 29.84 1.58 -5.40
N THR A 9 29.63 1.89 -4.12
CA THR A 9 28.35 1.59 -3.45
C THR A 9 27.20 2.35 -4.11
N GLY A 10 26.23 1.60 -4.63
CA GLY A 10 25.03 2.18 -5.23
C GLY A 10 24.11 2.80 -4.20
N LEU A 11 23.39 3.86 -4.57
CA LEU A 11 22.47 4.57 -3.69
C LEU A 11 21.02 4.24 -4.04
N LEU A 12 20.23 3.93 -2.99
CA LEU A 12 18.77 3.96 -3.02
C LEU A 12 18.27 4.91 -1.93
N ALA A 13 17.05 5.39 -2.06
CA ALA A 13 16.52 6.38 -1.13
C ALA A 13 15.02 6.23 -0.85
N LEU A 14 14.59 6.92 0.23
CA LEU A 14 13.21 7.37 0.43
C LEU A 14 13.18 8.88 0.31
N ILE A 15 12.22 9.42 -0.43
CA ILE A 15 11.92 10.85 -0.50
C ILE A 15 10.50 11.15 -0.05
N GLY A 16 10.30 12.28 0.62
CA GLY A 16 9.02 12.77 1.15
C GLY A 16 9.23 13.57 2.43
N SER A 17 8.16 13.96 3.13
CA SER A 17 8.25 14.76 4.36
C SER A 17 7.05 14.53 5.28
N PRO A 18 7.26 14.26 6.59
CA PRO A 18 8.53 13.96 7.24
C PRO A 18 8.97 12.50 7.02
N VAL A 19 10.27 12.22 6.92
CA VAL A 19 10.81 10.86 6.71
C VAL A 19 11.68 10.34 7.85
N GLY A 20 11.96 11.16 8.87
CA GLY A 20 12.89 10.82 9.96
C GLY A 20 12.47 9.62 10.83
N HIS A 21 11.19 9.24 10.79
CA HIS A 21 10.64 8.10 11.53
C HIS A 21 10.52 6.82 10.69
N SER A 22 10.96 6.85 9.43
CA SER A 22 10.81 5.73 8.51
C SER A 22 11.71 4.55 8.88
N GLY A 23 11.14 3.35 8.94
CA GLY A 23 11.87 2.09 9.10
C GLY A 23 12.53 1.58 7.80
N SER A 24 12.26 2.22 6.64
CA SER A 24 12.78 1.75 5.35
C SER A 24 14.31 1.67 5.29
N PRO A 25 15.09 2.65 5.81
CA PRO A 25 16.54 2.54 5.81
C PRO A 25 17.07 1.32 6.56
N ASP A 26 16.52 1.01 7.74
CA ASP A 26 16.93 -0.17 8.51
C ASP A 26 16.61 -1.46 7.74
N MET A 27 15.40 -1.57 7.23
CA MET A 27 14.92 -2.73 6.49
C MET A 27 15.77 -3.02 5.24
N TYR A 28 15.93 -2.04 4.37
CA TYR A 28 16.64 -2.28 3.11
C TYR A 28 18.15 -2.47 3.32
N ASN A 29 18.77 -1.73 4.23
CA ASN A 29 20.19 -1.92 4.53
C ASN A 29 20.47 -3.29 5.17
N PHE A 30 19.56 -3.82 6.00
CA PHE A 30 19.65 -5.20 6.47
C PHE A 30 19.62 -6.19 5.29
N CYS A 31 18.64 -6.06 4.39
CA CYS A 31 18.48 -6.97 3.25
C CYS A 31 19.65 -6.89 2.26
N PHE A 32 20.21 -5.70 2.03
CA PHE A 32 21.39 -5.55 1.19
C PHE A 32 22.60 -6.26 1.78
N ARG A 33 22.83 -6.15 3.10
CA ARG A 33 23.89 -6.90 3.79
C ARG A 33 23.66 -8.41 3.70
N TYR A 34 22.43 -8.86 3.92
CA TYR A 34 22.08 -10.28 3.86
C TYR A 34 22.42 -10.90 2.48
N HIS A 35 22.08 -10.21 1.42
CA HIS A 35 22.36 -10.65 0.04
C HIS A 35 23.75 -10.23 -0.48
N ASN A 36 24.59 -9.63 0.37
CA ASN A 36 25.92 -9.12 -0.01
C ASN A 36 25.88 -8.17 -1.21
N LEU A 37 24.85 -7.31 -1.29
CA LEU A 37 24.70 -6.28 -2.31
C LEU A 37 25.45 -5.01 -1.91
N ASP A 38 26.21 -4.42 -2.83
CA ASP A 38 26.92 -3.15 -2.61
C ASP A 38 25.98 -1.95 -2.81
N TYR A 39 24.94 -1.86 -1.95
CA TYR A 39 23.97 -0.79 -1.93
C TYR A 39 23.85 -0.15 -0.53
N SER A 40 23.49 1.12 -0.51
CA SER A 40 23.10 1.84 0.71
C SER A 40 21.76 2.53 0.51
N TYR A 41 20.92 2.53 1.54
CA TYR A 41 19.61 3.18 1.52
C TYR A 41 19.55 4.28 2.55
N MET A 42 19.10 5.46 2.12
CA MET A 42 19.00 6.67 2.95
C MET A 42 17.59 7.29 2.82
N ALA A 43 17.23 8.17 3.74
CA ALA A 43 15.99 8.96 3.66
C ALA A 43 16.33 10.44 3.51
N PHE A 44 15.62 11.13 2.62
CA PHE A 44 15.77 12.55 2.35
C PHE A 44 14.43 13.27 2.54
N ASP A 45 14.42 14.21 3.48
CA ASP A 45 13.25 15.05 3.74
C ASP A 45 13.15 16.13 2.65
N ILE A 46 12.16 15.96 1.76
CA ILE A 46 11.89 16.90 0.66
C ILE A 46 10.40 17.19 0.54
N LYS A 47 10.09 18.39 0.05
CA LYS A 47 8.73 18.82 -0.24
C LYS A 47 8.36 18.53 -1.69
N GLU A 48 7.07 18.67 -1.98
CA GLU A 48 6.49 18.35 -3.29
C GLU A 48 7.11 19.14 -4.45
N ASP A 49 7.38 20.43 -4.24
CA ASP A 49 8.00 21.33 -5.22
C ASP A 49 9.47 20.99 -5.52
N GLN A 50 10.13 20.21 -4.66
CA GLN A 50 11.51 19.76 -4.82
C GLN A 50 11.64 18.43 -5.59
N VAL A 51 10.51 17.76 -5.88
CA VAL A 51 10.52 16.46 -6.55
C VAL A 51 11.25 16.48 -7.90
N PRO A 52 11.04 17.44 -8.82
CA PRO A 52 11.79 17.47 -10.09
C PRO A 52 13.30 17.48 -9.90
N ALA A 53 13.80 18.32 -9.00
CA ALA A 53 15.25 18.41 -8.70
C ALA A 53 15.80 17.11 -8.10
N ALA A 54 15.01 16.43 -7.23
CA ALA A 54 15.39 15.14 -6.66
C ALA A 54 15.48 14.05 -7.74
N LEU A 55 14.57 14.04 -8.72
CA LEU A 55 14.59 13.10 -9.83
C LEU A 55 15.76 13.35 -10.79
N ASP A 56 16.12 14.61 -11.03
CA ASP A 56 17.32 14.96 -11.80
C ASP A 56 18.59 14.52 -11.08
N ALA A 57 18.67 14.72 -9.75
CA ALA A 57 19.76 14.20 -8.93
C ALA A 57 19.83 12.66 -8.97
N MET A 58 18.68 11.99 -8.95
CA MET A 58 18.61 10.54 -9.07
C MET A 58 19.21 10.03 -10.39
N ARG A 59 18.97 10.72 -11.51
CA ARG A 59 19.59 10.41 -12.81
C ARG A 59 21.08 10.71 -12.79
N LEU A 60 21.47 11.90 -12.29
CA LEU A 60 22.85 12.39 -12.24
C LEU A 60 23.76 11.46 -11.40
N PHE A 61 23.28 11.05 -10.23
CA PHE A 61 24.02 10.17 -9.32
C PHE A 61 23.88 8.69 -9.66
N LYS A 62 23.15 8.37 -10.74
CA LYS A 62 22.89 6.99 -11.16
C LYS A 62 22.32 6.13 -10.02
N MET A 63 21.46 6.73 -9.20
CA MET A 63 20.79 5.99 -8.14
C MET A 63 19.99 4.83 -8.72
N ARG A 64 20.01 3.67 -8.07
CA ARG A 64 19.30 2.46 -8.56
C ARG A 64 17.79 2.58 -8.47
N GLY A 65 17.29 3.27 -7.45
CA GLY A 65 15.86 3.45 -7.22
C GLY A 65 15.58 4.36 -6.04
N CYS A 66 14.29 4.65 -5.86
CA CYS A 66 13.82 5.52 -4.80
C CYS A 66 12.40 5.14 -4.39
N ASN A 67 12.12 5.02 -3.09
CA ASN A 67 10.74 5.04 -2.62
C ASN A 67 10.26 6.49 -2.47
N VAL A 68 8.98 6.68 -2.62
CA VAL A 68 8.32 7.99 -2.50
C VAL A 68 7.19 7.90 -1.49
N THR A 69 7.19 8.79 -0.50
CA THR A 69 6.09 8.93 0.45
C THR A 69 5.40 10.28 0.33
N MET A 70 4.41 10.53 1.17
CA MET A 70 3.70 11.83 1.21
C MET A 70 4.68 12.99 1.47
N PRO A 71 4.42 14.16 0.89
CA PRO A 71 3.35 14.49 -0.05
C PRO A 71 3.73 14.21 -1.52
N CYS A 72 4.89 13.65 -1.81
CA CYS A 72 5.58 13.66 -3.11
C CYS A 72 5.02 12.67 -4.15
N LYS A 73 4.14 11.73 -3.78
CA LYS A 73 3.71 10.60 -4.64
C LYS A 73 3.09 11.02 -5.99
N THR A 74 2.25 12.06 -5.99
CA THR A 74 1.58 12.56 -7.21
C THR A 74 2.54 13.34 -8.08
N ALA A 75 3.32 14.26 -7.50
CA ALA A 75 4.33 15.02 -8.23
C ALA A 75 5.39 14.10 -8.86
N ALA A 76 5.77 13.04 -8.17
CA ALA A 76 6.69 12.04 -8.73
C ALA A 76 6.08 11.34 -9.95
N ALA A 77 4.80 10.91 -9.89
CA ALA A 77 4.15 10.25 -11.02
C ALA A 77 4.11 11.12 -12.29
N GLN A 78 3.93 12.44 -12.14
CA GLN A 78 3.91 13.40 -13.23
C GLN A 78 5.26 13.58 -13.92
N ASN A 79 6.35 13.15 -13.30
CA ASN A 79 7.72 13.31 -13.77
C ASN A 79 8.41 11.97 -14.11
N MET A 80 7.63 10.89 -14.27
CA MET A 80 8.17 9.59 -14.70
C MET A 80 8.24 9.48 -16.22
N ASP A 81 9.24 8.75 -16.71
CA ASP A 81 9.35 8.42 -18.13
C ASP A 81 8.35 7.31 -18.52
N GLU A 82 8.01 6.44 -17.55
CA GLU A 82 7.03 5.36 -17.70
C GLU A 82 6.33 5.07 -16.37
N LEU A 83 5.08 4.63 -16.44
CA LEU A 83 4.30 4.23 -15.27
C LEU A 83 3.81 2.79 -15.43
N SER A 84 3.93 2.01 -14.37
CA SER A 84 3.25 0.71 -14.27
C SER A 84 1.72 0.87 -14.38
N PRO A 85 0.97 -0.18 -14.78
CA PRO A 85 -0.48 -0.10 -14.91
C PRO A 85 -1.18 0.49 -13.66
N ALA A 86 -0.84 0.00 -12.47
CA ALA A 86 -1.42 0.52 -11.23
C ALA A 86 -1.06 2.00 -11.01
N ALA A 87 0.21 2.38 -11.17
CA ALA A 87 0.65 3.77 -10.99
C ALA A 87 -0.04 4.73 -11.98
N ARG A 88 -0.27 4.29 -13.23
CA ARG A 88 -0.97 5.08 -14.27
C ARG A 88 -2.44 5.30 -13.93
N ILE A 89 -3.15 4.26 -13.48
CA ILE A 89 -4.56 4.36 -13.10
C ILE A 89 -4.71 5.29 -11.88
N ILE A 90 -3.85 5.13 -10.87
CA ILE A 90 -3.88 5.88 -9.61
C ILE A 90 -3.41 7.33 -9.81
N GLY A 91 -2.45 7.56 -10.70
CA GLY A 91 -1.79 8.86 -10.88
C GLY A 91 -0.82 9.20 -9.74
N ALA A 92 -0.25 8.19 -9.10
CA ALA A 92 0.73 8.34 -8.02
C ALA A 92 1.73 7.17 -8.03
N VAL A 93 2.95 7.40 -7.53
CA VAL A 93 3.99 6.39 -7.37
C VAL A 93 4.52 6.39 -5.94
N ASN A 94 4.87 5.22 -5.44
CA ASN A 94 5.61 5.07 -4.18
C ASN A 94 6.97 4.41 -4.35
N THR A 95 7.29 3.95 -5.57
CA THR A 95 8.54 3.25 -5.90
C THR A 95 8.98 3.65 -7.30
N ILE A 96 10.21 4.08 -7.45
CA ILE A 96 10.83 4.49 -8.72
C ILE A 96 12.03 3.59 -8.97
N VAL A 97 12.10 2.99 -10.14
CA VAL A 97 13.27 2.23 -10.62
C VAL A 97 13.98 3.05 -11.68
N ASN A 98 15.29 3.16 -11.57
CA ASN A 98 16.12 3.81 -12.58
C ASN A 98 16.77 2.76 -13.48
N GLU A 99 16.34 2.69 -14.72
CA GLU A 99 16.92 1.82 -15.75
C GLU A 99 17.76 2.66 -16.71
N ASN A 100 19.03 2.85 -16.36
CA ASN A 100 20.01 3.60 -17.18
C ASN A 100 19.57 5.04 -17.51
N GLY A 101 18.96 5.72 -16.55
CA GLY A 101 18.46 7.09 -16.71
C GLY A 101 16.97 7.19 -17.00
N LYS A 102 16.33 6.11 -17.44
CA LYS A 102 14.86 6.02 -17.59
C LYS A 102 14.23 5.73 -16.21
N LEU A 103 13.37 6.61 -15.75
CA LEU A 103 12.67 6.46 -14.47
C LEU A 103 11.31 5.80 -14.67
N ILE A 104 11.12 4.63 -14.09
CA ILE A 104 9.87 3.87 -14.16
C ILE A 104 9.19 3.92 -12.80
N GLY A 105 7.96 4.46 -12.78
CA GLY A 105 7.17 4.63 -11.55
C GLY A 105 6.23 3.45 -11.30
N HIS A 106 6.25 2.95 -10.08
CA HIS A 106 5.40 1.86 -9.61
C HIS A 106 4.59 2.27 -8.39
N MET A 107 3.49 1.55 -8.14
CA MET A 107 2.71 1.65 -6.92
C MET A 107 2.67 0.28 -6.23
N THR A 108 3.45 0.13 -5.18
CA THR A 108 3.57 -1.14 -4.45
C THR A 108 2.67 -1.25 -3.22
N ASP A 109 1.96 -0.16 -2.83
CA ASP A 109 1.05 -0.20 -1.67
C ASP A 109 -0.07 -1.23 -1.88
N GLY A 110 -0.70 -1.24 -3.06
CA GLY A 110 -1.73 -2.22 -3.40
C GLY A 110 -1.18 -3.65 -3.47
N ILE A 111 0.01 -3.83 -4.05
CA ILE A 111 0.70 -5.13 -4.06
C ILE A 111 0.94 -5.59 -2.61
N GLY A 112 1.38 -4.69 -1.73
CA GLY A 112 1.58 -5.00 -0.32
C GLY A 112 0.33 -5.49 0.38
N PHE A 113 -0.83 -4.93 0.06
CA PHE A 113 -2.11 -5.41 0.58
C PHE A 113 -2.46 -6.80 0.07
N VAL A 114 -2.35 -7.04 -1.23
CA VAL A 114 -2.68 -8.34 -1.82
C VAL A 114 -1.73 -9.44 -1.32
N GLU A 115 -0.43 -9.15 -1.22
CA GLU A 115 0.54 -10.10 -0.66
C GLU A 115 0.29 -10.37 0.84
N ASN A 116 -0.14 -9.36 1.60
CA ASN A 116 -0.57 -9.57 2.99
C ASN A 116 -1.77 -10.52 3.07
N LEU A 117 -2.73 -10.41 2.16
CA LEU A 117 -3.84 -11.37 2.07
C LEU A 117 -3.34 -12.78 1.75
N ARG A 118 -2.43 -12.92 0.77
CA ARG A 118 -1.84 -14.21 0.37
C ARG A 118 -1.07 -14.87 1.51
N ASP A 119 -0.32 -14.10 2.30
CA ASP A 119 0.38 -14.58 3.51
C ASP A 119 -0.59 -15.19 4.54
N HIS A 120 -1.85 -14.71 4.54
CA HIS A 120 -2.94 -15.25 5.35
C HIS A 120 -3.80 -16.30 4.62
N GLY A 121 -3.36 -16.79 3.46
CA GLY A 121 -4.06 -17.81 2.67
C GLY A 121 -5.35 -17.30 2.01
N VAL A 122 -5.39 -16.01 1.65
CA VAL A 122 -6.52 -15.38 0.94
C VAL A 122 -6.06 -14.89 -0.42
N ASP A 123 -6.74 -15.29 -1.49
CA ASP A 123 -6.55 -14.74 -2.84
C ASP A 123 -7.73 -13.84 -3.19
N VAL A 124 -7.45 -12.69 -3.80
CA VAL A 124 -8.48 -11.75 -4.27
C VAL A 124 -9.13 -12.17 -5.58
N LYS A 125 -8.50 -13.09 -6.31
CA LYS A 125 -9.01 -13.57 -7.60
C LYS A 125 -10.40 -14.21 -7.45
N GLY A 126 -11.34 -13.71 -8.23
CA GLY A 126 -12.73 -14.17 -8.20
C GLY A 126 -13.56 -13.63 -7.05
N LYS A 127 -12.98 -12.83 -6.16
CA LYS A 127 -13.62 -12.30 -4.95
C LYS A 127 -14.39 -11.00 -5.21
N LYS A 128 -15.36 -10.75 -4.33
CA LYS A 128 -16.10 -9.49 -4.24
C LYS A 128 -15.65 -8.75 -2.99
N LEU A 129 -15.30 -7.48 -3.16
CA LEU A 129 -14.80 -6.65 -2.06
C LEU A 129 -15.73 -5.46 -1.79
N VAL A 130 -15.88 -5.13 -0.51
CA VAL A 130 -16.35 -3.80 -0.07
C VAL A 130 -15.14 -3.07 0.51
N ILE A 131 -14.85 -1.86 0.00
CA ILE A 131 -13.72 -1.07 0.44
C ILE A 131 -14.23 0.28 0.94
N LEU A 132 -13.95 0.58 2.20
CA LEU A 132 -14.30 1.85 2.84
C LEU A 132 -13.14 2.82 2.64
N GLY A 133 -13.46 4.00 2.09
CA GLY A 133 -12.51 5.07 1.82
C GLY A 133 -12.01 5.13 0.39
N ALA A 134 -11.52 6.32 -0.01
CA ALA A 134 -10.92 6.63 -1.30
C ALA A 134 -9.63 7.49 -1.16
N GLY A 135 -8.98 7.41 -0.02
CA GLY A 135 -7.65 7.96 0.20
C GLY A 135 -6.57 7.19 -0.56
N GLY A 136 -5.30 7.57 -0.40
CA GLY A 136 -4.18 6.99 -1.16
C GLY A 136 -4.06 5.47 -1.02
N ALA A 137 -4.12 4.93 0.21
CA ALA A 137 -4.04 3.49 0.45
C ALA A 137 -5.26 2.75 -0.10
N ALA A 138 -6.49 3.26 0.17
CA ALA A 138 -7.71 2.67 -0.35
C ALA A 138 -7.72 2.60 -1.88
N THR A 139 -7.33 3.68 -2.57
CA THR A 139 -7.25 3.71 -4.04
C THR A 139 -6.22 2.71 -4.57
N ALA A 140 -5.06 2.56 -3.91
CA ALA A 140 -4.06 1.58 -4.29
C ALA A 140 -4.60 0.13 -4.17
N ILE A 141 -5.34 -0.15 -3.11
CA ILE A 141 -5.98 -1.45 -2.88
C ILE A 141 -7.07 -1.72 -3.93
N GLN A 142 -7.94 -0.74 -4.21
CA GLN A 142 -8.99 -0.84 -5.22
C GLN A 142 -8.41 -1.24 -6.58
N VAL A 143 -7.38 -0.51 -7.00
CA VAL A 143 -6.74 -0.72 -8.30
C VAL A 143 -6.03 -2.08 -8.35
N GLN A 144 -5.24 -2.42 -7.34
CA GLN A 144 -4.49 -3.67 -7.36
C GLN A 144 -5.41 -4.89 -7.28
N CYS A 145 -6.44 -4.86 -6.42
CA CYS A 145 -7.39 -5.98 -6.34
C CYS A 145 -8.13 -6.20 -7.67
N ALA A 146 -8.48 -5.11 -8.39
CA ALA A 146 -9.06 -5.23 -9.71
C ALA A 146 -8.07 -5.86 -10.71
N LEU A 147 -6.82 -5.39 -10.75
CA LEU A 147 -5.76 -5.93 -11.62
C LEU A 147 -5.46 -7.41 -11.32
N ASP A 148 -5.57 -7.84 -10.06
CA ASP A 148 -5.32 -9.22 -9.63
C ASP A 148 -6.57 -10.12 -9.73
N GLY A 149 -7.62 -9.65 -10.39
CA GLY A 149 -8.76 -10.46 -10.78
C GLY A 149 -9.92 -10.52 -9.79
N ALA A 150 -10.09 -9.54 -8.91
CA ALA A 150 -11.35 -9.35 -8.20
C ALA A 150 -12.51 -9.16 -9.20
N THR A 151 -13.64 -9.78 -8.95
CA THR A 151 -14.80 -9.70 -9.86
C THR A 151 -15.72 -8.52 -9.62
N ALA A 152 -15.75 -8.01 -8.39
CA ALA A 152 -16.50 -6.80 -8.04
C ALA A 152 -15.85 -6.05 -6.87
N ILE A 153 -15.92 -4.72 -6.93
CA ILE A 153 -15.47 -3.82 -5.87
C ILE A 153 -16.54 -2.75 -5.64
N SER A 154 -17.14 -2.75 -4.44
CA SER A 154 -18.04 -1.69 -3.99
C SER A 154 -17.26 -0.74 -3.09
N ILE A 155 -17.07 0.51 -3.55
CA ILE A 155 -16.33 1.55 -2.86
C ILE A 155 -17.31 2.44 -2.10
N PHE A 156 -17.08 2.63 -0.81
CA PHE A 156 -17.87 3.55 0.02
C PHE A 156 -17.00 4.68 0.56
N ASN A 157 -17.40 5.90 0.33
CA ASN A 157 -16.70 7.08 0.85
C ASN A 157 -17.72 8.15 1.27
N PRO A 158 -17.47 8.95 2.32
CA PRO A 158 -18.32 10.10 2.65
C PRO A 158 -18.50 11.05 1.45
N ASP A 159 -19.53 11.91 1.48
CA ASP A 159 -19.71 12.93 0.44
C ASP A 159 -18.71 14.07 0.64
N ASP A 160 -17.48 13.82 0.23
CA ASP A 160 -16.34 14.70 0.27
C ASP A 160 -15.57 14.68 -1.07
N PRO A 161 -14.49 15.47 -1.26
CA PRO A 161 -13.71 15.46 -2.50
C PRO A 161 -13.15 14.09 -2.92
N PHE A 162 -12.93 13.16 -1.95
CA PHE A 162 -12.45 11.81 -2.26
C PHE A 162 -13.50 10.95 -2.95
N LEU A 163 -14.81 11.26 -2.77
CA LEU A 163 -15.88 10.55 -3.49
C LEU A 163 -15.75 10.74 -5.01
N ASN A 164 -15.40 11.93 -5.47
CA ASN A 164 -15.14 12.18 -6.89
C ASN A 164 -13.90 11.43 -7.37
N ARG A 165 -12.85 11.40 -6.57
CA ARG A 165 -11.66 10.57 -6.85
C ARG A 165 -12.01 9.09 -7.01
N ALA A 166 -12.89 8.56 -6.15
CA ALA A 166 -13.37 7.18 -6.27
C ALA A 166 -14.10 6.96 -7.60
N LYS A 167 -14.98 7.90 -8.01
CA LYS A 167 -15.70 7.84 -9.29
C LYS A 167 -14.74 7.85 -10.48
N ASP A 168 -13.72 8.71 -10.45
CA ASP A 168 -12.68 8.78 -11.49
C ASP A 168 -11.87 7.48 -11.56
N THR A 169 -11.51 6.91 -10.41
CA THR A 169 -10.81 5.62 -10.34
C THR A 169 -11.67 4.49 -10.90
N ALA A 170 -12.95 4.42 -10.52
CA ALA A 170 -13.90 3.44 -11.04
C ALA A 170 -14.09 3.55 -12.56
N ALA A 171 -14.17 4.78 -13.10
CA ALA A 171 -14.25 5.01 -14.54
C ALA A 171 -13.01 4.51 -15.29
N LYS A 172 -11.80 4.74 -14.75
CA LYS A 172 -10.55 4.22 -15.32
C LYS A 172 -10.53 2.70 -15.25
N LEU A 173 -10.88 2.10 -14.12
CA LEU A 173 -10.92 0.65 -13.95
C LEU A 173 -11.91 -0.02 -14.90
N LYS A 174 -13.07 0.57 -15.16
CA LYS A 174 -14.03 0.08 -16.14
C LYS A 174 -13.43 -0.07 -17.55
N ASN A 175 -12.50 0.83 -17.91
CA ASN A 175 -11.85 0.78 -19.22
C ASN A 175 -10.64 -0.16 -19.24
N GLU A 176 -9.83 -0.16 -18.19
CA GLU A 176 -8.55 -0.89 -18.11
C GLU A 176 -8.73 -2.35 -17.62
N VAL A 177 -9.76 -2.61 -16.80
CA VAL A 177 -10.05 -3.92 -16.18
C VAL A 177 -11.55 -4.21 -16.29
N PRO A 178 -12.10 -4.40 -17.50
CA PRO A 178 -13.55 -4.52 -17.72
C PRO A 178 -14.19 -5.74 -17.03
N ASP A 179 -13.40 -6.75 -16.68
CA ASP A 179 -13.86 -7.96 -15.98
C ASP A 179 -14.14 -7.73 -14.49
N CYS A 180 -13.74 -6.57 -13.93
CA CYS A 180 -14.04 -6.18 -12.56
C CYS A 180 -15.17 -5.14 -12.53
N ASN A 181 -16.31 -5.49 -11.92
CA ASN A 181 -17.43 -4.55 -11.75
C ASN A 181 -17.16 -3.62 -10.57
N VAL A 182 -16.77 -2.38 -10.84
CA VAL A 182 -16.48 -1.36 -9.82
C VAL A 182 -17.63 -0.37 -9.70
N GLN A 183 -18.17 -0.23 -8.48
CA GLN A 183 -19.24 0.70 -8.14
C GLN A 183 -18.84 1.59 -6.97
N VAL A 184 -19.40 2.82 -6.95
CA VAL A 184 -19.08 3.83 -5.93
C VAL A 184 -20.37 4.31 -5.29
N PHE A 185 -20.40 4.34 -3.97
CA PHE A 185 -21.54 4.72 -3.15
C PHE A 185 -21.13 5.75 -2.10
N CYS A 186 -22.11 6.56 -1.66
CA CYS A 186 -21.94 7.40 -0.48
C CYS A 186 -21.96 6.52 0.79
N LEU A 187 -21.03 6.75 1.72
CA LEU A 187 -20.97 6.00 2.97
C LEU A 187 -22.19 6.28 3.88
N ASP A 188 -22.89 7.40 3.67
CA ASP A 188 -24.10 7.73 4.43
C ASP A 188 -25.28 6.81 4.09
N ASP A 189 -25.25 6.12 2.94
CA ASP A 189 -26.22 5.09 2.55
C ASP A 189 -25.90 3.76 3.27
N GLN A 190 -26.26 3.68 4.54
CA GLN A 190 -25.97 2.56 5.41
C GLN A 190 -26.74 1.28 5.01
N GLU A 191 -27.92 1.42 4.44
CA GLU A 191 -28.69 0.27 3.92
C GLU A 191 -27.96 -0.35 2.74
N ARG A 192 -27.48 0.48 1.81
CA ARG A 192 -26.69 0.01 0.68
C ARG A 192 -25.38 -0.63 1.13
N LEU A 193 -24.70 -0.03 2.12
CA LEU A 193 -23.48 -0.60 2.70
C LEU A 193 -23.74 -2.03 3.23
N LYS A 194 -24.82 -2.21 3.98
CA LYS A 194 -25.21 -3.50 4.53
C LYS A 194 -25.51 -4.52 3.42
N GLU A 195 -26.24 -4.13 2.37
CA GLU A 195 -26.55 -4.99 1.22
C GLU A 195 -25.26 -5.43 0.48
N GLU A 196 -24.31 -4.52 0.28
CA GLU A 196 -23.07 -4.84 -0.42
C GLU A 196 -22.14 -5.71 0.43
N ILE A 197 -22.03 -5.45 1.76
CA ILE A 197 -21.29 -6.33 2.66
C ILE A 197 -21.88 -7.73 2.68
N ALA A 198 -23.21 -7.86 2.65
CA ALA A 198 -23.87 -9.17 2.64
C ALA A 198 -23.48 -10.04 1.42
N LYS A 199 -23.04 -9.44 0.31
CA LYS A 199 -22.62 -10.12 -0.93
C LYS A 199 -21.10 -10.24 -1.07
N ALA A 200 -20.34 -9.55 -0.20
CA ALA A 200 -18.88 -9.48 -0.31
C ALA A 200 -18.19 -10.67 0.36
N ASP A 201 -17.06 -11.08 -0.17
CA ASP A 201 -16.14 -12.03 0.47
C ASP A 201 -15.20 -11.32 1.45
N ILE A 202 -14.83 -10.05 1.13
CA ILE A 202 -13.84 -9.29 1.87
C ILE A 202 -14.37 -7.88 2.14
N LEU A 203 -14.32 -7.45 3.39
CA LEU A 203 -14.54 -6.06 3.83
C LEU A 203 -13.20 -5.44 4.19
N VAL A 204 -12.91 -4.27 3.64
CA VAL A 204 -11.63 -3.56 3.86
C VAL A 204 -11.89 -2.17 4.41
N ASN A 205 -11.33 -1.86 5.57
CA ASN A 205 -11.18 -0.48 6.02
C ASN A 205 -9.92 0.13 5.41
N GLY A 206 -10.10 1.01 4.41
CA GLY A 206 -9.04 1.81 3.80
C GLY A 206 -8.98 3.26 4.31
N THR A 207 -9.70 3.56 5.40
CA THR A 207 -9.75 4.88 6.04
C THR A 207 -8.77 4.97 7.21
N LEU A 208 -8.72 6.14 7.86
CA LEU A 208 -7.98 6.36 9.11
C LEU A 208 -8.82 6.09 10.37
N VAL A 209 -10.08 5.67 10.23
CA VAL A 209 -10.96 5.38 11.36
C VAL A 209 -10.41 4.19 12.15
N GLY A 210 -10.25 4.35 13.45
CA GLY A 210 -9.64 3.36 14.35
C GLY A 210 -8.14 3.52 14.55
N MET A 211 -7.50 4.52 13.86
CA MET A 211 -6.11 4.88 14.10
C MET A 211 -6.00 5.80 15.34
N LYS A 212 -4.89 5.69 16.08
CA LYS A 212 -4.59 6.62 17.20
C LYS A 212 -4.59 8.08 16.72
N PRO A 213 -5.16 9.01 17.52
CA PRO A 213 -5.69 8.84 18.88
C PRO A 213 -7.18 8.44 18.96
N HIS A 214 -7.80 7.95 17.89
CA HIS A 214 -9.23 7.62 17.79
C HIS A 214 -9.45 6.10 17.66
N GLU A 215 -8.70 5.32 18.45
CA GLU A 215 -8.73 3.86 18.44
C GLU A 215 -10.03 3.23 18.96
N ASP A 216 -10.88 4.03 19.58
CA ASP A 216 -12.23 3.68 20.05
C ASP A 216 -13.29 3.73 18.96
N LEU A 217 -12.96 4.22 17.75
CA LEU A 217 -13.86 4.31 16.61
C LEU A 217 -13.76 3.06 15.71
N SER A 218 -14.90 2.71 15.09
CA SER A 218 -15.00 1.70 14.03
C SER A 218 -15.77 2.28 12.85
N PRO A 219 -15.36 2.02 11.60
CA PRO A 219 -16.11 2.47 10.43
C PRO A 219 -17.42 1.69 10.23
N ILE A 220 -17.60 0.57 10.92
CA ILE A 220 -18.83 -0.24 10.93
C ILE A 220 -19.54 -0.03 12.25
N THR A 221 -20.76 0.47 12.20
CA THR A 221 -21.61 0.71 13.38
C THR A 221 -22.62 -0.41 13.63
N ASP A 222 -23.13 -1.03 12.56
CA ASP A 222 -24.04 -2.17 12.65
C ASP A 222 -23.26 -3.50 12.62
N LYS A 223 -23.05 -4.10 13.78
CA LYS A 223 -22.32 -5.37 13.92
C LYS A 223 -23.03 -6.57 13.27
N SER A 224 -24.30 -6.44 12.91
CA SER A 224 -25.06 -7.52 12.25
C SER A 224 -24.54 -7.85 10.86
N VAL A 225 -23.68 -7.01 10.27
CA VAL A 225 -23.03 -7.26 8.97
C VAL A 225 -21.93 -8.32 9.04
N PHE A 226 -21.37 -8.56 10.23
CA PHE A 226 -20.33 -9.57 10.42
C PHE A 226 -20.94 -10.99 10.36
N ARG A 227 -20.36 -11.82 9.55
CA ARG A 227 -20.76 -13.21 9.37
C ARG A 227 -19.55 -14.14 9.29
N SER A 228 -19.76 -15.42 9.54
CA SER A 228 -18.70 -16.41 9.72
C SER A 228 -17.86 -16.71 8.46
N ASP A 229 -18.30 -16.32 7.28
CA ASP A 229 -17.60 -16.48 6.01
C ASP A 229 -16.95 -15.17 5.52
N LEU A 230 -17.18 -14.02 6.19
CA LEU A 230 -16.61 -12.73 5.83
C LEU A 230 -15.15 -12.63 6.29
N ILE A 231 -14.28 -12.12 5.43
CA ILE A 231 -12.92 -11.73 5.76
C ILE A 231 -12.90 -10.21 6.01
N VAL A 232 -12.37 -9.77 7.14
CA VAL A 232 -12.31 -8.35 7.49
C VAL A 232 -10.86 -7.88 7.57
N CYS A 233 -10.54 -6.84 6.81
CA CYS A 233 -9.20 -6.29 6.70
C CYS A 233 -9.19 -4.83 7.15
N ASP A 234 -8.09 -4.40 7.74
CA ASP A 234 -7.88 -3.01 8.12
C ASP A 234 -6.48 -2.55 7.69
N VAL A 235 -6.37 -1.39 7.03
CA VAL A 235 -5.06 -0.82 6.68
C VAL A 235 -4.41 -0.09 7.87
N VAL A 236 -5.16 0.21 8.90
CA VAL A 236 -4.63 0.77 10.14
C VAL A 236 -3.69 -0.24 10.79
N TYR A 237 -2.48 0.22 11.15
CA TYR A 237 -1.45 -0.61 11.78
C TYR A 237 -1.06 -0.14 13.19
N ASN A 238 -1.60 0.99 13.63
CA ASN A 238 -1.42 1.52 14.99
C ASN A 238 -2.76 2.08 15.53
N PRO A 239 -3.45 1.36 16.42
CA PRO A 239 -3.05 0.11 17.09
C PRO A 239 -2.95 -1.10 16.13
N GLU A 240 -2.30 -2.17 16.58
CA GLU A 240 -2.15 -3.41 15.80
C GLU A 240 -3.48 -4.15 15.61
N GLU A 241 -4.32 -4.21 16.64
CA GLU A 241 -5.70 -4.68 16.58
C GLU A 241 -6.65 -3.50 16.76
N THR A 242 -7.30 -3.09 15.67
CA THR A 242 -8.31 -2.02 15.71
C THR A 242 -9.62 -2.51 16.30
N LYS A 243 -10.50 -1.58 16.66
CA LYS A 243 -11.85 -1.91 17.13
C LYS A 243 -12.62 -2.71 16.08
N LEU A 244 -12.50 -2.36 14.80
CA LEU A 244 -13.11 -3.10 13.69
C LEU A 244 -12.68 -4.58 13.70
N LEU A 245 -11.38 -4.85 13.76
CA LEU A 245 -10.85 -6.23 13.74
C LEU A 245 -11.28 -7.02 14.97
N ARG A 246 -11.27 -6.40 16.15
CA ARG A 246 -11.73 -7.02 17.39
C ARG A 246 -13.21 -7.38 17.32
N GLU A 247 -14.09 -6.47 16.88
CA GLU A 247 -15.53 -6.71 16.73
C GLU A 247 -15.82 -7.80 15.71
N ALA A 248 -15.11 -7.83 14.57
CA ALA A 248 -15.22 -8.88 13.57
C ALA A 248 -14.79 -10.26 14.10
N LYS A 249 -13.71 -10.31 14.89
CA LYS A 249 -13.22 -11.53 15.53
C LYS A 249 -14.19 -12.05 16.59
N GLU A 250 -14.76 -11.18 17.42
CA GLU A 250 -15.78 -11.50 18.41
C GLU A 250 -17.07 -12.05 17.74
N ALA A 251 -17.42 -11.52 16.58
CA ALA A 251 -18.55 -11.99 15.79
C ALA A 251 -18.28 -13.31 15.04
N GLY A 252 -17.05 -13.83 15.08
CA GLY A 252 -16.69 -15.11 14.46
C GLY A 252 -16.44 -15.01 12.95
N CYS A 253 -16.02 -13.87 12.42
CA CYS A 253 -15.64 -13.75 11.01
C CYS A 253 -14.53 -14.74 10.62
N ALA A 254 -14.49 -15.15 9.34
CA ALA A 254 -13.57 -16.17 8.83
C ALA A 254 -12.10 -15.84 9.10
N LYS A 255 -11.74 -14.56 8.89
CA LYS A 255 -10.40 -14.02 9.17
C LYS A 255 -10.48 -12.54 9.48
N THR A 256 -9.52 -12.09 10.30
CA THR A 256 -9.25 -10.65 10.55
C THR A 256 -7.79 -10.37 10.24
N ILE A 257 -7.51 -9.39 9.38
CA ILE A 257 -6.16 -9.11 8.86
C ILE A 257 -5.83 -7.64 9.03
N GLY A 258 -4.79 -7.34 9.80
CA GLY A 258 -4.35 -5.97 10.11
C GLY A 258 -3.35 -5.38 9.10
N GLY A 259 -3.11 -4.07 9.22
CA GLY A 259 -2.34 -3.29 8.26
C GLY A 259 -0.81 -3.46 8.32
N LYS A 260 -0.24 -4.02 9.39
CA LYS A 260 1.22 -4.19 9.52
C LYS A 260 1.84 -4.98 8.37
N GLY A 261 1.18 -6.05 7.92
CA GLY A 261 1.65 -6.84 6.80
C GLY A 261 1.73 -6.04 5.50
N MET A 262 0.75 -5.17 5.22
CA MET A 262 0.78 -4.30 4.04
C MET A 262 2.04 -3.41 4.00
N LEU A 263 2.46 -2.85 5.15
CA LEU A 263 3.70 -2.05 5.24
C LEU A 263 4.95 -2.87 4.90
N LEU A 264 5.02 -4.11 5.34
CA LEU A 264 6.13 -5.01 5.03
C LEU A 264 6.11 -5.39 3.55
N TRP A 265 5.00 -5.93 3.08
CA TRP A 265 4.90 -6.51 1.74
C TRP A 265 5.03 -5.48 0.62
N GLN A 266 4.64 -4.20 0.82
CA GLN A 266 4.94 -3.14 -0.14
C GLN A 266 6.45 -2.92 -0.29
N GLY A 267 7.20 -3.04 0.80
CA GLY A 267 8.66 -2.95 0.80
C GLY A 267 9.29 -4.16 0.13
N VAL A 268 8.75 -5.35 0.34
CA VAL A 268 9.17 -6.60 -0.33
C VAL A 268 9.02 -6.46 -1.86
N ALA A 269 7.87 -5.94 -2.31
CA ALA A 269 7.62 -5.70 -3.74
C ALA A 269 8.63 -4.69 -4.32
N ALA A 270 8.90 -3.59 -3.61
CA ALA A 270 9.88 -2.61 -4.04
C ALA A 270 11.31 -3.18 -4.07
N TYR A 271 11.69 -3.99 -3.07
CA TYR A 271 12.98 -4.67 -3.04
C TYR A 271 13.19 -5.56 -4.27
N LYS A 272 12.17 -6.33 -4.66
CA LYS A 272 12.19 -7.15 -5.87
C LYS A 272 12.40 -6.33 -7.15
N LEU A 273 11.74 -5.16 -7.24
CA LEU A 273 11.91 -4.22 -8.36
C LEU A 273 13.34 -3.67 -8.43
N TYR A 274 13.95 -3.34 -7.28
CA TYR A 274 15.31 -2.79 -7.24
C TYR A 274 16.39 -3.81 -7.56
N THR A 275 16.25 -5.04 -7.05
CA THR A 275 17.34 -6.02 -7.02
C THR A 275 17.12 -7.23 -7.91
N GLY A 276 15.87 -7.54 -8.26
CA GLY A 276 15.48 -8.79 -8.91
C GLY A 276 15.41 -9.98 -7.92
N LEU A 277 15.80 -9.80 -6.65
CA LEU A 277 15.86 -10.85 -5.64
C LEU A 277 14.63 -10.82 -4.72
N ASP A 278 14.29 -11.96 -4.14
CA ASP A 278 13.29 -12.04 -3.09
C ASP A 278 13.86 -11.50 -1.78
N MET A 279 13.09 -10.67 -1.08
CA MET A 279 13.51 -10.12 0.20
C MET A 279 13.55 -11.23 1.27
N PRO A 280 14.60 -11.28 2.14
CA PRO A 280 14.71 -12.27 3.22
C PRO A 280 13.79 -11.89 4.40
N VAL A 281 12.47 -12.09 4.22
CA VAL A 281 11.43 -11.59 5.14
C VAL A 281 11.56 -12.20 6.54
N GLU A 282 11.74 -13.52 6.62
CA GLU A 282 11.81 -14.21 7.90
C GLU A 282 13.08 -13.84 8.70
N GLU A 283 14.20 -13.66 8.01
CA GLU A 283 15.45 -13.20 8.61
C GLU A 283 15.33 -11.75 9.09
N TYR A 284 14.64 -10.91 8.31
CA TYR A 284 14.37 -9.53 8.73
C TYR A 284 13.45 -9.46 9.95
N LYS A 285 12.38 -10.25 10.00
CA LYS A 285 11.50 -10.34 11.18
C LYS A 285 12.27 -10.76 12.43
N LYS A 286 13.18 -11.73 12.33
CA LYS A 286 14.07 -12.13 13.44
C LYS A 286 14.99 -10.99 13.88
N TYR A 287 15.63 -10.33 12.91
CA TYR A 287 16.48 -9.16 13.17
C TYR A 287 15.72 -8.05 13.89
N GLN A 288 14.49 -7.73 13.45
CA GLN A 288 13.65 -6.74 14.14
C GLN A 288 13.34 -7.14 15.58
N ALA A 289 12.95 -8.40 15.81
CA ALA A 289 12.63 -8.90 17.16
C ALA A 289 13.82 -8.82 18.13
N GLU A 290 15.04 -9.00 17.62
CA GLU A 290 16.28 -8.90 18.42
C GLU A 290 16.69 -7.45 18.72
N ASN A 291 16.33 -6.48 17.85
CA ASN A 291 16.79 -5.08 17.93
C ASN A 291 15.70 -4.08 18.38
N GLN A 292 14.45 -4.52 18.58
CA GLN A 292 13.35 -3.72 19.17
C GLN A 292 13.34 -3.76 20.70
N LYS A 293 14.52 -3.69 21.33
CA LYS A 293 14.65 -3.55 22.80
C LYS A 293 14.89 -2.11 23.20
#